data_5e20480bb65b94c1ec412b87a3d8c402
#
_entry.id   5e20480bb65b94c1ec412b87a3d8c402
#
_cell.length_a   1.000
_cell.length_b   1.000
_cell.length_c   1.000
_cell.angle_alpha   90.00
_cell.angle_beta   90.00
_cell.angle_gamma   90.00
#
_symmetry.space_group_name_H-M   'P 1'
#
loop_
_entity.id
_entity.type
_entity.pdbx_description
1 polymer ?
#
loop_
_entity_poly.entity_id
_entity_poly.type
_entity_poly.pdbx_seq_one_letter_code
_entity_poly.pdbx_strand_id
1 'polypeptide(L)'
;MTIQINYKNSKANKSSPNQVLFVDQKFNINDLKKHISNNEYSFIRDLLKNSDLKKNILSFDLNSKKKIILINIKDQSKSSDVESLGAEFYNFIKQNKLFNIVIDSNSLKAKPGKDFIGRFLHGLKLKSYDFNKYKTKKDIKKINLSIVGNKNNPSSQVQLKFKDKVD
;
A
#
# COMPACT_ATOMS: atom_id res chain seq x y z
N MET A 1 -1.62 17.70 2.59
CA MET A 1 -0.61 16.71 3.00
C MET A 1 0.35 16.43 1.85
N THR A 2 1.65 16.41 2.15
CA THR A 2 2.69 16.11 1.16
C THR A 2 3.05 14.64 1.27
N ILE A 3 3.21 13.98 0.12
CA ILE A 3 3.60 12.57 0.08
C ILE A 3 5.03 12.46 -0.39
N GLN A 4 5.87 11.79 0.39
CA GLN A 4 7.24 11.45 0.02
C GLN A 4 7.33 9.94 -0.19
N ILE A 5 7.84 9.53 -1.34
CA ILE A 5 7.99 8.12 -1.69
C ILE A 5 9.48 7.77 -1.78
N ASN A 6 9.88 6.74 -1.04
CA ASN A 6 11.25 6.22 -1.05
C ASN A 6 11.23 4.76 -1.48
N TYR A 7 12.19 4.38 -2.33
CA TYR A 7 12.33 3.01 -2.80
C TYR A 7 13.57 2.38 -2.16
N LYS A 8 13.41 1.20 -1.57
CA LYS A 8 14.49 0.45 -0.92
C LYS A 8 14.48 -1.00 -1.40
N ASN A 9 15.64 -1.51 -1.80
CA ASN A 9 15.77 -2.90 -2.25
C ASN A 9 15.91 -3.90 -1.09
N SER A 10 15.86 -3.44 0.14
CA SER A 10 15.94 -4.29 1.33
C SER A 10 14.61 -4.99 1.63
N LYS A 11 14.68 -6.06 2.41
CA LYS A 11 13.46 -6.69 2.93
C LYS A 11 12.75 -5.77 3.92
N ALA A 12 11.42 -5.90 3.99
CA ALA A 12 10.64 -5.16 4.97
C ALA A 12 11.05 -5.56 6.40
N ASN A 13 11.19 -4.56 7.26
CA ASN A 13 11.41 -4.81 8.67
C ASN A 13 10.08 -5.22 9.32
N LYS A 14 10.06 -6.37 9.99
CA LYS A 14 8.86 -6.88 10.66
C LYS A 14 8.38 -5.99 11.81
N SER A 15 9.20 -5.06 12.27
CA SER A 15 8.84 -4.10 13.33
C SER A 15 8.28 -2.78 12.80
N SER A 16 8.08 -2.62 11.50
CA SER A 16 7.54 -1.39 10.91
C SER A 16 6.14 -1.08 11.44
N PRO A 17 5.83 0.21 11.73
CA PRO A 17 4.58 0.56 12.42
C PRO A 17 3.32 0.34 11.56
N ASN A 18 3.39 0.64 10.27
CA ASN A 18 2.26 0.45 9.34
C ASN A 18 2.79 -0.31 8.13
N GLN A 19 2.48 -1.58 8.05
CA GLN A 19 2.98 -2.45 6.99
C GLN A 19 1.84 -2.80 6.04
N VAL A 20 2.04 -2.54 4.75
CA VAL A 20 1.08 -2.87 3.68
C VAL A 20 1.53 -4.15 3.00
N LEU A 21 0.62 -5.09 2.91
CA LEU A 21 0.81 -6.37 2.22
C LEU A 21 -0.30 -6.54 1.19
N PHE A 22 0.06 -7.01 0.01
CA PHE A 22 -0.91 -7.28 -1.06
C PHE A 22 -1.36 -8.73 -1.00
N VAL A 23 -2.65 -8.96 -1.19
CA VAL A 23 -3.26 -10.28 -1.16
C VAL A 23 -4.12 -10.48 -2.40
N ASP A 24 -4.50 -11.74 -2.69
CA ASP A 24 -5.39 -12.03 -3.81
C ASP A 24 -6.84 -11.62 -3.49
N GLN A 25 -7.71 -11.75 -4.50
CA GLN A 25 -9.11 -11.34 -4.38
C GLN A 25 -9.88 -12.11 -3.31
N LYS A 26 -9.38 -13.25 -2.87
CA LYS A 26 -10.00 -14.07 -1.81
C LYS A 26 -9.39 -13.81 -0.42
N PHE A 27 -8.48 -12.86 -0.30
CA PHE A 27 -7.74 -12.59 0.93
C PHE A 27 -7.01 -13.82 1.47
N ASN A 28 -6.39 -14.57 0.57
CA ASN A 28 -5.56 -15.71 0.96
C ASN A 28 -4.22 -15.21 1.51
N ILE A 29 -3.98 -15.47 2.79
CA ILE A 29 -2.80 -14.98 3.50
C ILE A 29 -1.70 -16.02 3.66
N ASN A 30 -1.81 -17.19 3.04
CA ASN A 30 -0.83 -18.27 3.22
C ASN A 30 0.60 -17.84 2.89
N ASP A 31 0.77 -17.01 1.85
CA ASP A 31 2.09 -16.52 1.45
C ASP A 31 2.64 -15.42 2.37
N LEU A 32 1.82 -14.88 3.24
CA LEU A 32 2.23 -13.80 4.14
C LEU A 32 3.07 -14.28 5.32
N LYS A 33 3.16 -15.59 5.55
CA LYS A 33 4.00 -16.17 6.62
C LYS A 33 5.45 -15.75 6.51
N LYS A 34 5.92 -15.40 5.31
CA LYS A 34 7.28 -14.94 5.05
C LYS A 34 7.50 -13.48 5.48
N HIS A 35 6.44 -12.71 5.62
CA HIS A 35 6.49 -11.26 5.82
C HIS A 35 6.14 -10.84 7.24
N ILE A 36 5.45 -11.70 7.98
CA ILE A 36 4.98 -11.42 9.33
C ILE A 36 5.34 -12.58 10.26
N SER A 37 5.26 -12.32 11.57
CA SER A 37 5.52 -13.36 12.57
C SER A 37 4.38 -14.38 12.62
N ASN A 38 4.65 -15.55 13.21
CA ASN A 38 3.64 -16.60 13.35
C ASN A 38 2.46 -16.14 14.22
N ASN A 39 2.72 -15.37 15.28
CA ASN A 39 1.68 -14.83 16.15
C ASN A 39 0.80 -13.83 15.41
N GLU A 40 1.42 -12.93 14.63
CA GLU A 40 0.70 -11.96 13.79
C GLU A 40 -0.14 -12.66 12.74
N TYR A 41 0.41 -13.69 12.09
CA TYR A 41 -0.29 -14.48 11.10
C TYR A 41 -1.56 -15.14 11.69
N SER A 42 -1.42 -15.78 12.84
CA SER A 42 -2.56 -16.43 13.52
C SER A 42 -3.64 -15.41 13.90
N PHE A 43 -3.22 -14.26 14.42
CA PHE A 43 -4.12 -13.18 14.81
C PHE A 43 -4.90 -12.65 13.61
N ILE A 44 -4.23 -12.36 12.49
CA ILE A 44 -4.87 -11.88 11.27
C ILE A 44 -5.81 -12.93 10.68
N ARG A 45 -5.39 -14.18 10.66
CA ARG A 45 -6.21 -15.29 10.18
C ARG A 45 -7.54 -15.37 10.94
N ASP A 46 -7.49 -15.23 12.25
CA ASP A 46 -8.68 -15.29 13.09
C ASP A 46 -9.60 -14.08 12.87
N LEU A 47 -9.02 -12.88 12.72
CA LEU A 47 -9.78 -11.67 12.44
C LEU A 47 -10.42 -11.68 11.05
N LEU A 48 -9.78 -12.28 10.05
CA LEU A 48 -10.32 -12.38 8.69
C LEU A 48 -11.61 -13.17 8.64
N LYS A 49 -11.80 -14.14 9.52
CA LYS A 49 -13.03 -14.95 9.57
C LYS A 49 -14.28 -14.10 9.82
N ASN A 50 -14.12 -12.97 10.51
CA ASN A 50 -15.20 -12.07 10.88
C ASN A 50 -15.17 -10.74 10.11
N SER A 51 -14.31 -10.63 9.10
CA SER A 51 -14.12 -9.39 8.35
C SER A 51 -14.99 -9.36 7.09
N ASP A 52 -15.32 -8.14 6.64
CA ASP A 52 -16.04 -7.92 5.38
C ASP A 52 -15.06 -8.02 4.20
N LEU A 53 -15.02 -9.18 3.57
CA LEU A 53 -14.11 -9.45 2.45
C LEU A 53 -14.51 -8.76 1.15
N LYS A 54 -15.60 -8.03 1.13
CA LYS A 54 -16.01 -7.21 -0.02
C LYS A 54 -15.20 -5.92 -0.13
N LYS A 55 -14.59 -5.48 0.96
CA LYS A 55 -13.72 -4.30 0.96
C LYS A 55 -12.40 -4.60 0.28
N ASN A 56 -11.85 -3.60 -0.42
CA ASN A 56 -10.55 -3.74 -1.07
C ASN A 56 -9.39 -3.58 -0.10
N ILE A 57 -9.59 -2.87 1.00
CA ILE A 57 -8.55 -2.58 1.99
C ILE A 57 -9.06 -2.97 3.37
N LEU A 58 -8.31 -3.85 4.04
CA LEU A 58 -8.59 -4.25 5.42
C LEU A 58 -7.38 -3.93 6.28
N SER A 59 -7.61 -3.43 7.49
CA SER A 59 -6.54 -3.13 8.42
C SER A 59 -6.76 -3.83 9.76
N PHE A 60 -5.66 -4.24 10.38
CA PHE A 60 -5.65 -4.94 11.65
C PHE A 60 -4.66 -4.29 12.60
N ASP A 61 -5.15 -3.81 13.73
CA ASP A 61 -4.30 -3.28 14.78
C ASP A 61 -3.77 -4.42 15.62
N LEU A 62 -2.46 -4.68 15.52
CA LEU A 62 -1.82 -5.76 16.28
C LEU A 62 -1.52 -5.31 17.72
N ASN A 63 -1.20 -4.02 17.87
CA ASN A 63 -1.01 -3.36 19.16
C ASN A 63 -1.13 -1.85 18.97
N SER A 64 -0.84 -1.06 19.99
CA SER A 64 -0.94 0.40 19.92
C SER A 64 0.04 1.04 18.92
N LYS A 65 1.08 0.32 18.50
CA LYS A 65 2.17 0.85 17.65
C LYS A 65 2.24 0.21 16.26
N LYS A 66 1.53 -0.91 16.03
CA LYS A 66 1.66 -1.66 14.77
C LYS A 66 0.31 -1.98 14.15
N LYS A 67 0.19 -1.64 12.87
CA LYS A 67 -0.98 -1.94 12.04
C LYS A 67 -0.53 -2.70 10.80
N ILE A 68 -1.26 -3.74 10.44
CA ILE A 68 -1.07 -4.44 9.16
C ILE A 68 -2.27 -4.12 8.27
N ILE A 69 -1.97 -3.71 7.04
CA ILE A 69 -2.96 -3.31 6.05
C ILE A 69 -2.88 -4.31 4.89
N LEU A 70 -4.00 -4.96 4.60
CA LEU A 70 -4.10 -5.89 3.48
C LEU A 70 -4.84 -5.21 2.34
N ILE A 71 -4.23 -5.17 1.16
CA ILE A 71 -4.83 -4.62 -0.05
C ILE A 71 -5.12 -5.77 -1.03
N ASN A 72 -6.37 -5.90 -1.40
CA ASN A 72 -6.86 -6.93 -2.30
C ASN A 72 -6.54 -6.56 -3.75
N ILE A 73 -5.90 -7.47 -4.47
CA ILE A 73 -5.61 -7.31 -5.89
C ILE A 73 -6.44 -8.30 -6.69
N LYS A 74 -7.24 -7.80 -7.62
CA LYS A 74 -8.01 -8.63 -8.54
C LYS A 74 -7.14 -9.09 -9.70
N ASP A 75 -7.25 -10.36 -10.09
CA ASP A 75 -6.36 -10.98 -11.08
C ASP A 75 -6.42 -10.32 -12.47
N GLN A 76 -7.52 -9.67 -12.82
CA GLN A 76 -7.72 -9.06 -14.14
C GLN A 76 -7.87 -7.54 -14.05
N SER A 77 -7.13 -6.90 -13.14
CA SER A 77 -7.19 -5.45 -12.96
C SER A 77 -6.63 -4.71 -14.17
N LYS A 78 -7.39 -3.76 -14.69
CA LYS A 78 -6.93 -2.81 -15.69
C LYS A 78 -6.08 -1.72 -15.04
N SER A 79 -5.31 -0.96 -15.84
CA SER A 79 -4.50 0.15 -15.34
C SER A 79 -5.32 1.16 -14.55
N SER A 80 -6.52 1.49 -15.02
CA SER A 80 -7.43 2.41 -14.34
C SER A 80 -7.91 1.87 -13.00
N ASP A 81 -8.09 0.56 -12.89
CA ASP A 81 -8.50 -0.09 -11.63
C ASP A 81 -7.38 -0.02 -10.59
N VAL A 82 -6.12 -0.17 -11.03
CA VAL A 82 -4.96 -0.07 -10.16
C VAL A 82 -4.79 1.37 -9.65
N GLU A 83 -4.95 2.35 -10.52
CA GLU A 83 -4.90 3.76 -10.14
C GLU A 83 -6.04 4.11 -9.17
N SER A 84 -7.24 3.61 -9.42
CA SER A 84 -8.38 3.79 -8.51
C SER A 84 -8.12 3.18 -7.13
N LEU A 85 -7.47 2.02 -7.09
CA LEU A 85 -7.10 1.38 -5.84
C LEU A 85 -6.08 2.24 -5.07
N GLY A 86 -5.13 2.84 -5.78
CA GLY A 86 -4.18 3.78 -5.18
C GLY A 86 -4.88 5.00 -4.59
N ALA A 87 -5.85 5.56 -5.29
CA ALA A 87 -6.65 6.68 -4.80
C ALA A 87 -7.47 6.29 -3.57
N GLU A 88 -8.06 5.11 -3.57
CA GLU A 88 -8.78 4.56 -2.42
C GLU A 88 -7.85 4.39 -1.21
N PHE A 89 -6.63 3.93 -1.44
CA PHE A 89 -5.63 3.81 -0.38
C PHE A 89 -5.24 5.18 0.20
N TYR A 90 -5.15 6.20 -0.63
CA TYR A 90 -4.92 7.56 -0.13
C TYR A 90 -6.02 8.01 0.83
N ASN A 91 -7.29 7.79 0.46
CA ASN A 91 -8.41 8.10 1.34
C ASN A 91 -8.32 7.33 2.66
N PHE A 92 -7.92 6.06 2.60
CA PHE A 92 -7.72 5.23 3.78
C PHE A 92 -6.63 5.79 4.69
N ILE A 93 -5.48 6.19 4.12
CA ILE A 93 -4.39 6.81 4.87
C ILE A 93 -4.88 8.06 5.59
N LYS A 94 -5.61 8.90 4.89
CA LYS A 94 -6.11 10.17 5.42
C LYS A 94 -7.12 9.96 6.55
N GLN A 95 -8.07 9.07 6.35
CA GLN A 95 -9.11 8.76 7.34
C GLN A 95 -8.51 8.16 8.62
N ASN A 96 -7.48 7.35 8.50
CA ASN A 96 -6.83 6.68 9.62
C ASN A 96 -5.63 7.45 10.17
N LYS A 97 -5.32 8.61 9.62
CA LYS A 97 -4.21 9.49 10.05
C LYS A 97 -2.87 8.76 10.11
N LEU A 98 -2.54 8.06 9.03
CA LEU A 98 -1.29 7.30 8.92
C LEU A 98 -0.22 8.19 8.26
N PHE A 99 1.00 8.22 8.84
CA PHE A 99 2.07 9.10 8.36
C PHE A 99 3.33 8.35 7.92
N ASN A 100 3.62 7.20 8.51
CA ASN A 100 4.78 6.38 8.15
C ASN A 100 4.30 4.99 7.74
N ILE A 101 4.44 4.67 6.46
CA ILE A 101 3.87 3.46 5.88
C ILE A 101 4.95 2.73 5.09
N VAL A 102 5.05 1.43 5.29
CA VAL A 102 5.96 0.55 4.54
C VAL A 102 5.12 -0.33 3.64
N ILE A 103 5.34 -0.25 2.34
CA ILE A 103 4.70 -1.12 1.34
C ILE A 103 5.69 -2.21 0.95
N ASP A 104 5.34 -3.46 1.24
CA ASP A 104 6.18 -4.61 0.93
C ASP A 104 5.87 -5.11 -0.48
N SER A 105 6.71 -4.74 -1.45
CA SER A 105 6.54 -5.13 -2.84
C SER A 105 6.72 -6.64 -3.05
N ASN A 106 7.46 -7.31 -2.16
CA ASN A 106 7.65 -8.76 -2.25
C ASN A 106 6.38 -9.56 -1.95
N SER A 107 5.36 -8.93 -1.37
CA SER A 107 4.07 -9.57 -1.16
C SER A 107 3.24 -9.66 -2.45
N LEU A 108 3.61 -8.93 -3.50
CA LEU A 108 2.95 -9.03 -4.80
C LEU A 108 3.24 -10.37 -5.48
N LYS A 109 2.20 -10.98 -6.04
CA LYS A 109 2.35 -12.16 -6.90
C LYS A 109 2.77 -11.74 -8.31
N ALA A 110 3.27 -12.68 -9.10
CA ALA A 110 3.80 -12.39 -10.44
C ALA A 110 2.76 -11.84 -11.44
N LYS A 111 1.48 -12.12 -11.24
CA LYS A 111 0.39 -11.77 -12.18
C LYS A 111 0.10 -10.29 -12.34
N PRO A 112 0.21 -9.40 -11.32
CA PRO A 112 -0.10 -7.98 -11.52
C PRO A 112 0.82 -7.24 -12.49
N GLY A 113 1.97 -7.78 -12.83
CA GLY A 113 2.89 -7.15 -13.75
C GLY A 113 3.84 -6.16 -13.09
N LYS A 114 4.83 -5.72 -13.89
CA LYS A 114 5.93 -4.88 -13.39
C LYS A 114 5.49 -3.45 -13.05
N ASP A 115 4.42 -2.97 -13.67
CA ASP A 115 3.97 -1.59 -13.55
C ASP A 115 2.96 -1.38 -12.41
N PHE A 116 2.60 -2.42 -11.68
CA PHE A 116 1.55 -2.35 -10.67
C PHE A 116 1.86 -1.27 -9.62
N ILE A 117 3.02 -1.31 -9.00
CA ILE A 117 3.41 -0.36 -7.95
C ILE A 117 3.41 1.07 -8.49
N GLY A 118 3.98 1.28 -9.69
CA GLY A 118 4.01 2.60 -10.31
C GLY A 118 2.62 3.18 -10.53
N ARG A 119 1.70 2.37 -11.08
CA ARG A 119 0.32 2.80 -11.33
C ARG A 119 -0.45 3.04 -10.05
N PHE A 120 -0.25 2.18 -9.06
CA PHE A 120 -0.86 2.32 -7.74
C PHE A 120 -0.44 3.65 -7.09
N LEU A 121 0.86 3.94 -7.09
CA LEU A 121 1.40 5.18 -6.53
C LEU A 121 0.98 6.40 -7.33
N HIS A 122 0.84 6.27 -8.65
CA HIS A 122 0.35 7.35 -9.49
C HIS A 122 -1.07 7.76 -9.10
N GLY A 123 -1.97 6.79 -8.96
CA GLY A 123 -3.35 7.05 -8.53
C GLY A 123 -3.41 7.69 -7.14
N LEU A 124 -2.57 7.21 -6.24
CA LEU A 124 -2.46 7.74 -4.89
C LEU A 124 -2.01 9.22 -4.90
N LYS A 125 -0.98 9.54 -5.68
CA LYS A 125 -0.48 10.91 -5.79
C LYS A 125 -1.49 11.85 -6.45
N LEU A 126 -2.14 11.41 -7.52
CA LEU A 126 -3.17 12.22 -8.18
C LEU A 126 -4.29 12.58 -7.20
N LYS A 127 -4.71 11.65 -6.38
CA LYS A 127 -5.75 11.91 -5.37
C LYS A 127 -5.27 12.91 -4.33
N SER A 128 -4.00 12.85 -3.93
CA SER A 128 -3.44 13.79 -2.97
C SER A 128 -3.42 15.22 -3.52
N TYR A 129 -3.19 15.39 -4.81
CA TYR A 129 -3.23 16.71 -5.46
C TYR A 129 -4.64 17.30 -5.45
N ASP A 130 -5.65 16.50 -5.74
CA ASP A 130 -7.04 16.95 -5.73
C ASP A 130 -7.41 17.56 -4.37
N PHE A 131 -6.98 16.94 -3.27
CA PHE A 131 -7.23 17.46 -1.94
C PHE A 131 -6.45 18.74 -1.65
N ASN A 132 -5.20 18.83 -2.09
CA ASN A 132 -4.35 19.98 -1.82
C ASN A 132 -4.80 21.23 -2.58
N LYS A 133 -5.40 21.05 -3.76
CA LYS A 133 -5.84 22.16 -4.63
C LYS A 133 -6.88 23.06 -3.97
N TYR A 134 -7.71 22.50 -3.11
CA TYR A 134 -8.84 23.22 -2.49
C TYR A 134 -8.58 23.64 -1.04
N LYS A 135 -7.40 23.39 -0.50
CA LYS A 135 -7.07 23.78 0.87
C LYS A 135 -6.51 25.18 0.92
N THR A 136 -7.09 26.04 1.76
CA THR A 136 -6.61 27.40 2.00
C THR A 136 -5.42 27.46 2.97
N LYS A 137 -5.27 26.46 3.84
CA LYS A 137 -4.12 26.32 4.74
C LYS A 137 -3.26 25.15 4.31
N LYS A 138 -1.97 25.38 4.12
CA LYS A 138 -1.03 24.31 3.83
C LYS A 138 -0.92 23.40 5.05
N ASP A 139 -1.37 22.18 4.89
CA ASP A 139 -1.18 21.13 5.90
C ASP A 139 0.28 20.69 5.83
N ILE A 140 1.02 20.95 6.91
CA ILE A 140 2.48 20.70 6.98
C ILE A 140 2.78 19.21 7.20
N LYS A 141 1.77 18.39 7.45
CA LYS A 141 1.95 16.96 7.70
C LYS A 141 2.42 16.23 6.45
N LYS A 142 3.45 15.43 6.63
CA LYS A 142 4.10 14.68 5.56
C LYS A 142 3.82 13.20 5.72
N ILE A 143 3.36 12.56 4.64
CA ILE A 143 3.18 11.11 4.59
C ILE A 143 4.43 10.51 3.97
N ASN A 144 5.11 9.63 4.70
CA ASN A 144 6.28 8.92 4.22
C ASN A 144 5.88 7.51 3.80
N LEU A 145 6.03 7.21 2.52
CA LEU A 145 5.81 5.88 1.96
C LEU A 145 7.17 5.28 1.61
N SER A 146 7.49 4.14 2.19
CA SER A 146 8.69 3.39 1.87
C SER A 146 8.29 2.12 1.12
N ILE A 147 8.74 2.00 -0.13
CA ILE A 147 8.50 0.82 -0.94
C ILE A 147 9.72 -0.08 -0.78
N VAL A 148 9.55 -1.20 -0.11
CA VAL A 148 10.65 -2.13 0.19
C VAL A 148 10.54 -3.40 -0.65
N GLY A 149 11.66 -4.12 -0.78
CA GLY A 149 11.74 -5.33 -1.58
C GLY A 149 12.26 -5.06 -2.98
N ASN A 150 12.64 -6.12 -3.67
CA ASN A 150 13.19 -6.06 -5.03
C ASN A 150 12.26 -6.66 -6.08
N LYS A 151 11.19 -7.33 -5.66
CA LYS A 151 10.21 -7.93 -6.56
C LYS A 151 9.14 -6.90 -6.93
N ASN A 152 8.92 -6.70 -8.20
CA ASN A 152 7.93 -5.75 -8.74
C ASN A 152 8.22 -4.28 -8.39
N ASN A 153 9.45 -3.94 -8.01
CA ASN A 153 9.83 -2.54 -7.95
C ASN A 153 9.85 -1.94 -9.37
N PRO A 154 9.33 -0.72 -9.56
CA PRO A 154 9.38 -0.09 -10.87
C PRO A 154 10.82 0.07 -11.35
N SER A 155 11.06 -0.12 -12.64
CA SER A 155 12.35 0.24 -13.24
C SER A 155 12.55 1.75 -13.10
N SER A 156 13.82 2.20 -13.21
CA SER A 156 14.12 3.63 -13.15
C SER A 156 13.33 4.44 -14.17
N GLN A 157 13.13 3.88 -15.38
CA GLN A 157 12.33 4.52 -16.43
C GLN A 157 10.86 4.65 -16.04
N VAL A 158 10.29 3.62 -15.41
CA VAL A 158 8.90 3.66 -14.94
C VAL A 158 8.76 4.68 -13.83
N GLN A 159 9.70 4.73 -12.90
CA GLN A 159 9.71 5.73 -11.83
C GLN A 159 9.73 7.15 -12.39
N LEU A 160 10.60 7.42 -13.35
CA LEU A 160 10.70 8.74 -14.00
C LEU A 160 9.41 9.10 -14.73
N LYS A 161 8.83 8.14 -15.47
CA LYS A 161 7.58 8.35 -16.19
C LYS A 161 6.44 8.77 -15.26
N PHE A 162 6.29 8.11 -14.12
CA PHE A 162 5.23 8.46 -13.18
C PHE A 162 5.55 9.71 -12.39
N LYS A 163 6.81 9.96 -12.10
CA LYS A 163 7.25 11.19 -11.46
C LYS A 163 6.94 12.41 -12.35
N ASP A 164 7.32 12.36 -13.60
CA ASP A 164 7.11 13.47 -14.56
C ASP A 164 5.62 13.79 -14.76
N LYS A 165 4.74 12.80 -14.62
CA LYS A 165 3.30 13.03 -14.74
C LYS A 165 2.68 13.70 -13.53
N VAL A 166 3.31 13.63 -12.38
CA VAL A 166 2.70 14.00 -11.10
C VAL A 166 3.43 15.17 -10.44
N ASP A 167 4.69 15.39 -10.77
CA ASP A 167 5.47 16.53 -10.33
C ASP A 167 5.26 17.71 -11.29
#